data_7a4ff6a866a0b7d19a99eaeb1b59675e
#
_entry.id   7a4ff6a866a0b7d19a99eaeb1b59675e
#
_cell.length_a   1.000
_cell.length_b   1.000
_cell.length_c   1.000
_cell.angle_alpha   90.00
_cell.angle_beta   90.00
_cell.angle_gamma   90.00
#
_symmetry.space_group_name_H-M   'P 1'
#
loop_
_entity.id
_entity.type
_entity.pdbx_description
1 polymer ?
#
loop_
_entity_poly.entity_id
_entity_poly.type
_entity_poly.pdbx_seq_one_letter_code
_entity_poly.pdbx_strand_id
1 'polypeptide(L)'
;LRTFGYLAPKTYLTNVKINNQNIQMLFQEKNRKELLERNNRREAPILEGDERFVWLLSQQVPLDQRSNYSAGLVPLIKTGFKSMLAKQKNSHLILRNENLEMMSLNVLTNLNKIYLKYSINFDENSEYIESYRYYTLDNEMLGFYNKDKIIFLDMYNLIVMASSDSHSLSPNNRQFYW
;
A
#
# COMPACT_ATOMS: atom_id res chain seq x y z
N LEU A 1 -0.29 -12.60 -10.00
CA LEU A 1 -1.30 -12.20 -9.03
C LEU A 1 -2.72 -12.45 -9.56
N ARG A 2 -3.08 -11.95 -10.74
CA ARG A 2 -4.43 -12.09 -11.29
C ARG A 2 -4.87 -13.56 -11.44
N THR A 3 -4.00 -14.44 -11.87
CA THR A 3 -4.24 -15.89 -11.98
C THR A 3 -4.64 -16.53 -10.66
N PHE A 4 -4.22 -15.94 -9.55
CA PHE A 4 -4.53 -16.39 -8.19
C PHE A 4 -5.71 -15.64 -7.56
N GLY A 5 -6.44 -14.84 -8.33
CA GLY A 5 -7.63 -14.12 -7.86
C GLY A 5 -7.37 -12.80 -7.14
N TYR A 6 -6.12 -12.32 -7.11
CA TYR A 6 -5.82 -10.99 -6.56
C TYR A 6 -6.14 -9.90 -7.57
N LEU A 7 -6.52 -8.73 -7.06
CA LEU A 7 -6.65 -7.54 -7.88
C LEU A 7 -5.27 -7.10 -8.36
N ALA A 8 -5.11 -7.06 -9.67
CA ALA A 8 -3.87 -6.59 -10.28
C ALA A 8 -4.18 -5.64 -11.45
N PRO A 9 -3.54 -4.47 -11.49
CA PRO A 9 -3.69 -3.53 -12.58
C PRO A 9 -3.18 -4.14 -13.88
N LYS A 10 -3.81 -3.76 -14.99
CA LYS A 10 -3.31 -4.11 -16.32
C LYS A 10 -2.03 -3.33 -16.57
N THR A 11 -0.98 -4.03 -16.96
CA THR A 11 0.34 -3.46 -17.19
C THR A 11 0.89 -3.97 -18.50
N TYR A 12 1.40 -3.09 -19.34
CA TYR A 12 2.05 -3.46 -20.60
C TYR A 12 3.08 -2.39 -21.04
N LEU A 13 4.07 -2.83 -21.77
CA LEU A 13 5.04 -1.94 -22.39
C LEU A 13 4.44 -1.35 -23.68
N THR A 14 4.62 -0.07 -23.89
CA THR A 14 4.20 0.65 -25.10
C THR A 14 5.30 1.59 -25.57
N ASN A 15 5.39 1.77 -26.89
CA ASN A 15 6.30 2.74 -27.47
C ASN A 15 5.60 4.10 -27.54
N VAL A 16 6.21 5.09 -26.94
CA VAL A 16 5.72 6.47 -26.91
C VAL A 16 6.73 7.39 -27.58
N LYS A 17 6.24 8.32 -28.39
CA LYS A 17 7.07 9.35 -29.00
C LYS A 17 7.00 10.64 -28.19
N ILE A 18 8.13 11.03 -27.59
CA ILE A 18 8.26 12.27 -26.82
C ILE A 18 9.40 13.08 -27.44
N ASN A 19 9.12 14.32 -27.83
CA ASN A 19 10.12 15.22 -28.46
C ASN A 19 10.90 14.53 -29.60
N ASN A 20 10.18 13.83 -30.49
CA ASN A 20 10.74 13.07 -31.62
C ASN A 20 11.62 11.86 -31.25
N GLN A 21 11.74 11.51 -29.96
CA GLN A 21 12.42 10.30 -29.51
C GLN A 21 11.40 9.17 -29.23
N ASN A 22 11.69 7.98 -29.72
CA ASN A 22 10.90 6.79 -29.38
C ASN A 22 11.42 6.23 -28.07
N ILE A 23 10.56 6.18 -27.06
CA ILE A 23 10.87 5.68 -25.73
C ILE A 23 9.90 4.55 -25.39
N GLN A 24 10.42 3.44 -24.90
CA GLN A 24 9.56 2.39 -24.36
C GLN A 24 9.15 2.76 -22.93
N MET A 25 7.85 2.82 -22.69
CA MET A 25 7.29 3.17 -21.40
C MET A 25 6.38 2.07 -20.87
N LEU A 26 6.35 1.93 -19.54
CA LEU A 26 5.41 1.07 -18.86
C LEU A 26 4.08 1.81 -18.72
N PHE A 27 3.03 1.27 -19.33
CA PHE A 27 1.67 1.70 -19.06
C PHE A 27 1.07 0.84 -17.95
N GLN A 28 0.52 1.48 -16.94
CA GLN A 28 -0.16 0.81 -15.83
C GLN A 28 -1.54 1.42 -15.59
N GLU A 29 -2.53 0.56 -15.51
CA GLU A 29 -3.89 0.94 -15.16
C GLU A 29 -3.96 1.53 -13.75
N LYS A 30 -4.76 2.57 -13.57
CA LYS A 30 -5.03 3.13 -12.25
C LYS A 30 -5.94 2.21 -11.44
N ASN A 31 -5.71 2.15 -10.13
CA ASN A 31 -6.53 1.39 -9.20
C ASN A 31 -7.82 2.16 -8.87
N ARG A 32 -8.79 2.06 -9.76
CA ARG A 32 -10.09 2.74 -9.72
C ARG A 32 -11.22 1.74 -10.05
N LYS A 33 -12.39 2.28 -10.36
CA LYS A 33 -13.60 1.55 -10.72
C LYS A 33 -13.33 0.51 -11.82
N GLU A 34 -12.64 0.89 -12.87
CA GLU A 34 -12.37 0.04 -14.05
C GLU A 34 -11.57 -1.21 -13.68
N LEU A 35 -10.64 -1.09 -12.72
CA LEU A 35 -9.92 -2.24 -12.18
C LEU A 35 -10.88 -3.23 -11.49
N LEU A 36 -11.81 -2.73 -10.70
CA LEU A 36 -12.78 -3.56 -9.97
C LEU A 36 -13.74 -4.27 -10.95
N GLU A 37 -14.35 -3.52 -11.86
CA GLU A 37 -15.26 -4.04 -12.86
C GLU A 37 -14.62 -5.14 -13.72
N ARG A 38 -13.41 -4.90 -14.21
CA ARG A 38 -12.68 -5.90 -15.01
C ARG A 38 -12.36 -7.18 -14.25
N ASN A 39 -12.23 -7.10 -12.94
CA ASN A 39 -12.00 -8.26 -12.09
C ASN A 39 -13.29 -8.82 -11.51
N ASN A 40 -14.46 -8.44 -12.03
CA ASN A 40 -15.79 -8.86 -11.55
C ASN A 40 -15.99 -8.60 -10.06
N ARG A 41 -15.46 -7.46 -9.57
CA ARG A 41 -15.62 -7.01 -8.20
C ARG A 41 -16.63 -5.86 -8.15
N ARG A 42 -17.40 -5.81 -7.07
CA ARG A 42 -18.31 -4.69 -6.80
C ARG A 42 -17.53 -3.41 -6.55
N GLU A 43 -18.17 -2.28 -6.79
CA GLU A 43 -17.64 -0.99 -6.36
C GLU A 43 -17.58 -0.95 -4.83
N ALA A 44 -16.39 -0.74 -4.29
CA ALA A 44 -16.16 -0.71 -2.85
C ALA A 44 -14.90 0.12 -2.52
N PRO A 45 -14.64 0.42 -1.24
CA PRO A 45 -13.46 1.18 -0.84
C PRO A 45 -12.16 0.50 -1.25
N ILE A 46 -11.24 1.31 -1.78
CA ILE A 46 -9.83 0.94 -1.96
C ILE A 46 -9.02 1.82 -1.02
N LEU A 47 -8.25 1.19 -0.15
CA LEU A 47 -7.44 1.82 0.88
C LEU A 47 -5.96 1.54 0.62
N GLU A 48 -5.11 2.49 1.04
CA GLU A 48 -3.65 2.35 1.03
C GLU A 48 -3.04 3.11 2.20
N GLY A 49 -1.76 2.89 2.51
CA GLY A 49 -1.04 3.72 3.47
C GLY A 49 -0.82 5.14 2.93
N ASP A 50 -0.92 6.14 3.80
CA ASP A 50 -0.72 7.54 3.45
C ASP A 50 0.74 7.95 3.63
N GLU A 51 1.48 7.98 2.55
CA GLU A 51 2.90 8.34 2.54
C GLU A 51 3.18 9.85 2.61
N ARG A 52 2.15 10.70 2.56
CA ARG A 52 2.37 12.15 2.48
C ARG A 52 3.27 12.69 3.57
N PHE A 53 3.09 12.23 4.79
CA PHE A 53 3.92 12.64 5.92
C PHE A 53 5.36 12.15 5.82
N VAL A 54 5.57 10.94 5.30
CA VAL A 54 6.92 10.40 5.06
C VAL A 54 7.68 11.31 4.09
N TRP A 55 7.04 11.70 2.99
CA TRP A 55 7.64 12.57 1.99
C TRP A 55 7.84 14.00 2.46
N LEU A 56 6.89 14.56 3.21
CA LEU A 56 7.03 15.88 3.82
C LEU A 56 8.22 15.94 4.79
N LEU A 57 8.37 14.93 5.63
CA LEU A 57 9.52 14.83 6.53
C LEU A 57 10.83 14.67 5.76
N SER A 58 10.83 13.85 4.71
CA SER A 58 12.04 13.67 3.89
C SER A 58 12.47 14.94 3.16
N GLN A 59 11.54 15.82 2.81
CA GLN A 59 11.85 17.12 2.17
C GLN A 59 12.52 18.10 3.11
N GLN A 60 12.39 17.93 4.42
CA GLN A 60 13.07 18.77 5.42
C GLN A 60 14.57 18.46 5.54
N VAL A 61 15.02 17.33 4.98
CA VAL A 61 16.44 16.98 4.95
C VAL A 61 17.12 17.75 3.82
N PRO A 62 18.23 18.48 4.09
CA PRO A 62 19.02 19.15 3.07
C PRO A 62 19.44 18.21 1.94
N LEU A 63 19.50 18.72 0.70
CA LEU A 63 19.78 17.90 -0.50
C LEU A 63 21.13 17.19 -0.45
N ASP A 64 22.13 17.85 0.11
CA ASP A 64 23.49 17.32 0.32
C ASP A 64 23.53 16.14 1.31
N GLN A 65 22.57 16.08 2.23
CA GLN A 65 22.45 15.01 3.20
C GLN A 65 21.54 13.85 2.71
N ARG A 66 20.74 14.07 1.65
CA ARG A 66 19.86 13.04 1.07
C ARG A 66 20.64 11.92 0.38
N SER A 67 21.85 12.19 -0.09
CA SER A 67 22.72 11.19 -0.71
C SER A 67 23.29 10.18 0.30
N ASN A 68 23.40 10.56 1.57
CA ASN A 68 23.77 9.66 2.65
C ASN A 68 22.54 9.01 3.25
N TYR A 69 22.05 7.98 2.57
CA TYR A 69 20.86 7.22 2.95
C TYR A 69 20.89 6.69 4.39
N SER A 70 22.10 6.51 4.96
CA SER A 70 22.29 5.96 6.30
C SER A 70 22.20 6.98 7.43
N ALA A 71 22.50 8.27 7.20
CA ALA A 71 22.67 9.20 8.30
C ALA A 71 21.48 10.12 8.60
N GLY A 72 20.72 10.57 7.59
CA GLY A 72 19.69 11.60 7.78
C GLY A 72 18.26 11.17 7.48
N LEU A 73 18.05 10.31 6.47
CA LEU A 73 16.71 9.92 6.02
C LEU A 73 16.10 8.80 6.88
N VAL A 74 16.91 7.91 7.42
CA VAL A 74 16.42 6.74 8.17
C VAL A 74 15.59 7.12 9.41
N PRO A 75 16.00 8.06 10.26
CA PRO A 75 15.18 8.48 11.41
C PRO A 75 13.85 9.14 10.99
N LEU A 76 13.88 9.93 9.91
CA LEU A 76 12.68 10.61 9.40
C LEU A 76 11.69 9.63 8.75
N ILE A 77 12.21 8.69 7.99
CA ILE A 77 11.41 7.59 7.43
C ILE A 77 10.79 6.79 8.56
N LYS A 78 11.57 6.48 9.62
CA LYS A 78 11.06 5.83 10.83
C LYS A 78 9.87 6.55 11.41
N THR A 79 10.02 7.83 11.68
CA THR A 79 8.96 8.67 12.26
C THR A 79 7.75 8.73 11.34
N GLY A 80 7.98 8.88 10.03
CA GLY A 80 6.93 8.90 9.04
C GLY A 80 6.13 7.60 8.98
N PHE A 81 6.80 6.45 9.03
CA PHE A 81 6.12 5.15 9.06
C PHE A 81 5.38 4.90 10.38
N LYS A 82 5.93 5.31 11.49
CA LYS A 82 5.24 5.25 12.79
C LYS A 82 3.97 6.10 12.82
N SER A 83 3.94 7.18 12.05
CA SER A 83 2.80 8.11 11.98
C SER A 83 1.87 7.82 10.80
N MET A 84 2.15 6.79 10.02
CA MET A 84 1.38 6.47 8.85
C MET A 84 0.00 5.95 9.25
N LEU A 85 -1.01 6.51 8.61
CA LEU A 85 -2.40 6.07 8.66
C LEU A 85 -2.85 5.62 7.27
N ALA A 86 -3.95 4.90 7.22
CA ALA A 86 -4.59 4.56 5.97
C ALA A 86 -5.30 5.77 5.38
N LYS A 87 -5.34 5.83 4.06
CA LYS A 87 -6.19 6.78 3.31
C LYS A 87 -7.02 6.04 2.27
N GLN A 88 -8.11 6.66 1.88
CA GLN A 88 -8.95 6.18 0.80
C GLN A 88 -8.43 6.65 -0.56
N LYS A 89 -8.32 5.73 -1.51
CA LYS A 89 -7.79 6.01 -2.85
C LYS A 89 -8.87 6.43 -3.85
N ASN A 90 -10.06 5.88 -3.74
CA ASN A 90 -11.18 6.13 -4.64
C ASN A 90 -12.30 6.97 -4.00
N SER A 91 -11.94 7.99 -3.23
CA SER A 91 -12.88 8.83 -2.45
C SER A 91 -14.02 9.40 -3.28
N HIS A 92 -13.75 9.85 -4.51
CA HIS A 92 -14.77 10.47 -5.36
C HIS A 92 -15.92 9.51 -5.73
N LEU A 93 -15.65 8.19 -5.77
CA LEU A 93 -16.67 7.17 -6.00
C LEU A 93 -17.50 6.96 -4.74
N ILE A 94 -16.83 6.89 -3.61
CA ILE A 94 -17.43 6.60 -2.31
C ILE A 94 -18.41 7.70 -1.88
N LEU A 95 -18.03 8.97 -2.03
CA LEU A 95 -18.85 10.13 -1.67
C LEU A 95 -20.16 10.27 -2.47
N ARG A 96 -20.38 9.43 -3.47
CA ARG A 96 -21.63 9.42 -4.25
C ARG A 96 -22.71 8.50 -3.67
N ASN A 97 -22.36 7.70 -2.66
CA ASN A 97 -23.26 6.69 -2.11
C ASN A 97 -23.05 6.56 -0.60
N GLU A 98 -24.06 6.91 0.17
CA GLU A 98 -24.02 6.90 1.65
C GLU A 98 -23.65 5.52 2.22
N ASN A 99 -24.13 4.43 1.64
CA ASN A 99 -23.80 3.08 2.10
C ASN A 99 -22.30 2.78 1.88
N LEU A 100 -21.75 3.22 0.75
CA LEU A 100 -20.30 3.08 0.49
C LEU A 100 -19.49 3.98 1.41
N GLU A 101 -19.99 5.17 1.72
CA GLU A 101 -19.34 6.09 2.67
C GLU A 101 -19.29 5.48 4.08
N MET A 102 -20.41 4.99 4.60
CA MET A 102 -20.47 4.30 5.88
C MET A 102 -19.53 3.08 5.92
N MET A 103 -19.55 2.25 4.87
CA MET A 103 -18.63 1.12 4.72
C MET A 103 -17.18 1.60 4.73
N SER A 104 -16.87 2.63 3.97
CA SER A 104 -15.51 3.18 3.87
C SER A 104 -14.99 3.67 5.20
N LEU A 105 -15.80 4.40 5.97
CA LEU A 105 -15.42 4.88 7.31
C LEU A 105 -15.12 3.71 8.25
N ASN A 106 -15.92 2.67 8.21
CA ASN A 106 -15.71 1.49 9.05
C ASN A 106 -14.40 0.77 8.71
N VAL A 107 -14.17 0.48 7.42
CA VAL A 107 -12.94 -0.22 7.01
C VAL A 107 -11.69 0.65 7.17
N LEU A 108 -11.80 1.96 6.95
CA LEU A 108 -10.72 2.91 7.20
C LEU A 108 -10.34 2.94 8.68
N THR A 109 -11.33 2.96 9.56
CA THR A 109 -11.13 2.90 11.01
C THR A 109 -10.42 1.61 11.42
N ASN A 110 -10.82 0.47 10.87
CA ASN A 110 -10.20 -0.82 11.17
C ASN A 110 -8.75 -0.88 10.67
N LEU A 111 -8.49 -0.44 9.45
CA LEU A 111 -7.13 -0.41 8.92
C LEU A 111 -6.23 0.56 9.71
N ASN A 112 -6.75 1.71 10.13
CA ASN A 112 -6.03 2.64 10.99
C ASN A 112 -5.70 2.05 12.36
N LYS A 113 -6.59 1.26 12.96
CA LYS A 113 -6.29 0.52 14.20
C LYS A 113 -5.10 -0.42 14.02
N ILE A 114 -5.02 -1.11 12.88
CA ILE A 114 -3.90 -2.01 12.56
C ILE A 114 -2.59 -1.21 12.45
N TYR A 115 -2.60 -0.09 11.74
CA TYR A 115 -1.41 0.74 11.60
C TYR A 115 -0.95 1.34 12.93
N LEU A 116 -1.89 1.78 13.77
CA LEU A 116 -1.59 2.28 15.11
C LEU A 116 -1.03 1.16 16.02
N LYS A 117 -1.63 -0.03 15.99
CA LYS A 117 -1.11 -1.18 16.73
C LYS A 117 0.32 -1.52 16.30
N TYR A 118 0.59 -1.53 15.01
CA TYR A 118 1.94 -1.70 14.48
C TYR A 118 2.90 -0.64 15.01
N SER A 119 2.48 0.63 14.97
CA SER A 119 3.31 1.76 15.42
C SER A 119 3.64 1.71 16.91
N ILE A 120 2.69 1.29 17.75
CA ILE A 120 2.86 1.16 19.21
C ILE A 120 3.78 -0.01 19.55
N ASN A 121 3.64 -1.14 18.86
CA ASN A 121 4.42 -2.35 19.12
C ASN A 121 5.80 -2.32 18.44
N PHE A 122 6.11 -1.25 17.75
CA PHE A 122 7.38 -1.10 17.07
C PHE A 122 8.51 -0.93 18.07
N ASP A 123 9.34 -1.96 18.23
CA ASP A 123 10.55 -1.90 19.07
C ASP A 123 11.62 -1.04 18.41
N GLU A 124 12.04 0.02 19.09
CA GLU A 124 13.11 0.91 18.62
C GLU A 124 14.47 0.22 18.54
N ASN A 125 14.65 -0.86 19.28
CA ASN A 125 15.90 -1.63 19.36
C ASN A 125 15.95 -2.78 18.34
N SER A 126 14.85 -3.11 17.68
CA SER A 126 14.88 -4.13 16.65
C SER A 126 15.72 -3.66 15.46
N GLU A 127 16.56 -4.54 14.92
CA GLU A 127 17.35 -4.29 13.71
C GLU A 127 16.44 -3.84 12.57
N TYR A 128 16.37 -2.58 12.44
CA TYR A 128 15.27 -1.78 11.98
C TYR A 128 14.97 -1.89 10.48
N ILE A 129 15.99 -2.12 9.68
CA ILE A 129 15.86 -2.01 8.22
C ILE A 129 15.01 -3.14 7.64
N GLU A 130 14.93 -4.26 8.32
CA GLU A 130 14.15 -5.40 7.84
C GLU A 130 12.72 -5.43 8.36
N SER A 131 12.46 -4.96 9.56
CA SER A 131 11.15 -5.09 10.20
C SER A 131 10.03 -4.30 9.52
N TYR A 132 10.31 -3.15 8.92
CA TYR A 132 9.27 -2.40 8.19
C TYR A 132 8.93 -3.01 6.82
N ARG A 133 9.81 -3.86 6.28
CA ARG A 133 9.57 -4.58 5.01
C ARG A 133 8.62 -5.76 5.18
N TYR A 134 8.54 -6.31 6.39
CA TYR A 134 7.78 -7.53 6.69
C TYR A 134 6.60 -7.24 7.62
N TYR A 135 5.86 -6.20 7.32
CA TYR A 135 4.67 -5.85 8.07
C TYR A 135 3.68 -7.03 8.10
N THR A 136 3.54 -7.62 9.28
CA THR A 136 2.55 -8.66 9.52
C THR A 136 1.22 -8.00 9.85
N LEU A 137 0.24 -8.17 8.97
CA LEU A 137 -1.12 -7.71 9.24
C LEU A 137 -1.73 -8.59 10.33
N ASP A 138 -2.42 -7.96 11.26
CA ASP A 138 -3.23 -8.67 12.23
C ASP A 138 -4.50 -9.19 11.54
N ASN A 139 -4.54 -10.49 11.32
CA ASN A 139 -5.64 -11.16 10.61
C ASN A 139 -6.99 -10.96 11.30
N GLU A 140 -7.01 -10.95 12.64
CA GLU A 140 -8.23 -10.72 13.41
C GLU A 140 -8.78 -9.31 13.21
N MET A 141 -7.90 -8.30 13.23
CA MET A 141 -8.30 -6.91 12.97
C MET A 141 -8.81 -6.71 11.55
N LEU A 142 -8.29 -7.46 10.57
CA LEU A 142 -8.80 -7.48 9.21
C LEU A 142 -10.12 -8.24 9.07
N GLY A 143 -10.61 -8.88 10.13
CA GLY A 143 -11.78 -9.73 10.08
C GLY A 143 -11.55 -11.06 9.36
N PHE A 144 -10.30 -11.51 9.31
CA PHE A 144 -9.91 -12.77 8.69
C PHE A 144 -9.94 -13.91 9.72
N TYR A 145 -11.15 -14.29 10.14
CA TYR A 145 -11.36 -15.43 11.03
C TYR A 145 -11.43 -16.77 10.28
N ASN A 146 -11.63 -16.72 8.98
CA ASN A 146 -11.71 -17.92 8.14
C ASN A 146 -10.32 -18.32 7.67
N LYS A 147 -9.99 -19.62 7.84
CA LYS A 147 -8.73 -20.20 7.41
C LYS A 147 -8.42 -19.95 5.94
N ASP A 148 -9.42 -19.97 5.06
CA ASP A 148 -9.21 -19.73 3.63
C ASP A 148 -8.77 -18.29 3.34
N LYS A 149 -9.29 -17.31 4.08
CA LYS A 149 -8.87 -15.90 3.95
C LYS A 149 -7.45 -15.67 4.46
N ILE A 150 -7.06 -16.35 5.53
CA ILE A 150 -5.70 -16.32 6.06
C ILE A 150 -4.74 -16.90 5.03
N ILE A 151 -5.03 -18.09 4.51
CA ILE A 151 -4.22 -18.72 3.47
C ILE A 151 -4.12 -17.83 2.23
N PHE A 152 -5.21 -17.16 1.85
CA PHE A 152 -5.22 -16.25 0.71
C PHE A 152 -4.25 -15.07 0.93
N LEU A 153 -4.22 -14.46 2.12
CA LEU A 153 -3.28 -13.40 2.45
C LEU A 153 -1.83 -13.90 2.49
N ASP A 154 -1.59 -15.06 3.09
CA ASP A 154 -0.27 -15.68 3.18
C ASP A 154 0.27 -16.03 1.79
N MET A 155 -0.59 -16.53 0.90
CA MET A 155 -0.23 -16.80 -0.49
C MET A 155 0.16 -15.51 -1.23
N TYR A 156 -0.54 -14.40 -0.99
CA TYR A 156 -0.15 -13.10 -1.53
C TYR A 156 1.27 -12.71 -1.08
N ASN A 157 1.54 -12.79 0.21
CA ASN A 157 2.84 -12.49 0.78
C ASN A 157 3.93 -13.37 0.15
N LEU A 158 3.67 -14.67 0.05
CA LEU A 158 4.60 -15.62 -0.55
C LEU A 158 4.92 -15.31 -2.01
N ILE A 159 3.90 -14.99 -2.82
CA ILE A 159 4.08 -14.64 -4.24
C ILE A 159 4.92 -13.37 -4.39
N VAL A 160 4.63 -12.35 -3.58
CA VAL A 160 5.38 -11.09 -3.62
C VAL A 160 6.83 -11.30 -3.20
N MET A 161 7.08 -12.07 -2.14
CA MET A 161 8.43 -12.43 -1.71
C MET A 161 9.18 -13.23 -2.78
N ALA A 162 8.54 -14.23 -3.37
CA ALA A 162 9.12 -15.04 -4.44
C ALA A 162 9.45 -14.23 -5.70
N SER A 163 8.75 -13.12 -5.92
CA SER A 163 9.02 -12.19 -7.02
C SER A 163 10.16 -11.20 -6.71
N SER A 164 10.81 -11.33 -5.56
CA SER A 164 11.82 -10.38 -5.06
C SER A 164 11.30 -8.94 -4.91
N ASP A 165 9.99 -8.76 -4.78
CA ASP A 165 9.32 -7.48 -4.63
C ASP A 165 8.88 -7.23 -3.18
N SER A 166 9.80 -7.46 -2.23
CA SER A 166 9.53 -7.26 -0.79
C SER A 166 9.07 -5.83 -0.46
N HIS A 167 9.42 -4.86 -1.30
CA HIS A 167 8.97 -3.47 -1.15
C HIS A 167 7.45 -3.33 -1.25
N SER A 168 6.79 -4.15 -2.05
CA SER A 168 5.32 -4.18 -2.16
C SER A 168 4.62 -4.73 -0.92
N LEU A 169 5.34 -5.33 0.01
CA LEU A 169 4.82 -5.76 1.31
C LEU A 169 4.79 -4.65 2.36
N SER A 170 5.46 -3.54 2.08
CA SER A 170 5.46 -2.36 2.96
C SER A 170 4.04 -1.79 3.11
N PRO A 171 3.65 -1.32 4.30
CA PRO A 171 2.30 -0.80 4.57
C PRO A 171 1.84 0.29 3.61
N ASN A 172 2.76 1.13 3.17
CA ASN A 172 2.51 2.22 2.24
C ASN A 172 2.25 1.76 0.80
N ASN A 173 2.78 0.60 0.40
CA ASN A 173 2.64 0.07 -0.96
C ASN A 173 1.52 -0.95 -1.09
N ARG A 174 0.95 -1.40 0.02
CA ARG A 174 -0.18 -2.31 0.00
C ARG A 174 -1.48 -1.57 -0.24
N GLN A 175 -2.29 -2.15 -1.09
CA GLN A 175 -3.64 -1.68 -1.32
C GLN A 175 -4.63 -2.75 -0.92
N PHE A 176 -5.66 -2.31 -0.22
CA PHE A 176 -6.72 -3.16 0.28
C PHE A 176 -8.02 -2.81 -0.42
N TYR A 177 -8.69 -3.82 -0.92
CA TYR A 177 -10.04 -3.74 -1.43
C TYR A 177 -10.97 -4.43 -0.40
N TRP A 178 -12.08 -3.78 -0.12
CA TRP A 178 -13.05 -4.30 0.86
C TRP A 178 -14.30 -4.82 0.21
#